data_c75a01c3bf80208b048eb706fb1ca642
#
_entry.id   c75a01c3bf80208b048eb706fb1ca642
#
_cell.length_a   1.000
_cell.length_b   1.000
_cell.length_c   1.000
_cell.angle_alpha   90.00
_cell.angle_beta   90.00
_cell.angle_gamma   90.00
#
_symmetry.space_group_name_H-M   'P 1'
#
loop_
_entity.id
_entity.type
_entity.pdbx_description
1 polymer ?
#
loop_
_entity_poly.entity_id
_entity_poly.type
_entity_poly.pdbx_seq_one_letter_code
_entity_poly.pdbx_strand_id
1 'polypeptide(L)'
;TGDWRFEENPVDGKKFDLERLTEIAAKEGITLLMNESTNCESAGTHTHGEPDIQKSIGQVMEQYQHNRLIISCFSSQIHRIQGILTEAKRAGRKVAFAGYSMIQNLEVALRAGAITIPKDVIVKMEDLIKYPDGKFTLVCTGSQGEFNAVLNRMASGAHRHVKIKNTDVVVFSSNAIPGNEKYVVRTVDGLMREGSRVIQNGKTHLTGVGPLHLSGHGYYDDHVKLITALNPTYYMPIHGE
;
A
#
# COMPACT_ATOMS: atom_id res chain seq x y z
N THR A 1 6.86 7.56 19.64
CA THR A 1 6.80 7.58 18.18
C THR A 1 5.39 7.26 17.73
N GLY A 2 5.01 7.62 16.47
CA GLY A 2 3.97 6.92 15.71
C GLY A 2 4.60 5.76 14.98
N ASP A 3 3.91 5.24 13.93
CA ASP A 3 4.46 4.24 13.02
C ASP A 3 5.67 4.83 12.27
N TRP A 4 6.74 4.06 12.18
CA TRP A 4 7.97 4.52 11.54
C TRP A 4 8.80 3.34 11.03
N ARG A 5 9.68 3.63 10.08
CA ARG A 5 10.76 2.73 9.64
C ARG A 5 11.91 3.56 9.08
N PHE A 6 13.08 2.99 9.01
CA PHE A 6 14.14 3.55 8.19
C PHE A 6 13.90 3.22 6.72
N GLU A 7 13.97 4.24 5.86
CA GLU A 7 13.89 4.11 4.40
C GLU A 7 15.11 4.76 3.77
N GLU A 8 15.95 3.95 3.14
CA GLU A 8 17.19 4.46 2.55
C GLU A 8 16.96 5.28 1.28
N ASN A 9 15.93 4.95 0.50
CA ASN A 9 15.58 5.62 -0.75
C ASN A 9 14.12 6.07 -0.75
N PRO A 10 13.74 7.02 0.12
CA PRO A 10 12.36 7.49 0.19
C PRO A 10 11.97 8.23 -1.09
N VAL A 11 10.73 8.02 -1.54
CA VAL A 11 10.20 8.57 -2.80
C VAL A 11 10.21 10.12 -2.80
N ASP A 12 10.02 10.72 -1.63
CA ASP A 12 10.03 12.18 -1.44
C ASP A 12 11.42 12.76 -1.12
N GLY A 13 12.45 11.91 -1.07
CA GLY A 13 13.83 12.28 -0.75
C GLY A 13 14.07 12.59 0.74
N LYS A 14 13.06 12.45 1.62
CA LYS A 14 13.16 12.78 3.04
C LYS A 14 13.44 11.52 3.86
N LYS A 15 14.69 11.33 4.23
CA LYS A 15 15.09 10.25 5.14
C LYS A 15 14.64 10.54 6.57
N PHE A 16 14.49 9.46 7.36
CA PHE A 16 14.31 9.57 8.80
C PHE A 16 15.53 10.27 9.43
N ASP A 17 15.30 11.38 10.12
CA ASP A 17 16.36 12.23 10.67
C ASP A 17 16.89 11.72 12.01
N LEU A 18 17.54 10.54 11.96
CA LEU A 18 18.13 9.91 13.14
C LEU A 18 19.27 10.74 13.72
N GLU A 19 20.05 11.42 12.87
CA GLU A 19 21.17 12.25 13.29
C GLU A 19 20.69 13.38 14.20
N ARG A 20 19.67 14.10 13.76
CA ARG A 20 19.05 15.17 14.56
C ARG A 20 18.49 14.69 15.88
N LEU A 21 17.80 13.53 15.87
CA LEU A 21 17.30 12.92 17.10
C LEU A 21 18.43 12.52 18.06
N THR A 22 19.53 11.98 17.54
CA THR A 22 20.70 11.62 18.34
C THR A 22 21.36 12.86 18.98
N GLU A 23 21.47 13.97 18.24
CA GLU A 23 21.97 15.24 18.78
C GLU A 23 21.10 15.74 19.95
N ILE A 24 19.77 15.71 19.78
CA ILE A 24 18.83 16.12 20.83
C ILE A 24 18.98 15.21 22.05
N ALA A 25 19.01 13.89 21.83
CA ALA A 25 19.18 12.91 22.91
C ALA A 25 20.50 13.12 23.68
N ALA A 26 21.59 13.38 22.99
CA ALA A 26 22.88 13.65 23.62
C ALA A 26 22.90 14.95 24.44
N LYS A 27 22.18 15.97 23.99
CA LYS A 27 22.15 17.29 24.65
C LYS A 27 21.18 17.33 25.83
N GLU A 28 19.99 16.76 25.66
CA GLU A 28 18.87 16.95 26.62
C GLU A 28 18.57 15.68 27.41
N GLY A 29 19.04 14.51 26.95
CA GLY A 29 18.66 13.22 27.48
C GLY A 29 17.24 12.79 27.08
N ILE A 30 17.02 11.48 27.08
CA ILE A 30 15.67 10.90 26.86
C ILE A 30 15.26 10.14 28.11
N THR A 31 14.33 10.66 28.86
CA THR A 31 13.82 9.99 30.06
C THR A 31 13.00 8.75 29.70
N LEU A 32 12.06 8.89 28.74
CA LEU A 32 11.19 7.80 28.32
C LEU A 32 11.05 7.81 26.78
N LEU A 33 11.33 6.68 26.16
CA LEU A 33 11.00 6.43 24.76
C LEU A 33 9.74 5.56 24.69
N MET A 34 8.66 6.14 24.25
CA MET A 34 7.42 5.43 23.90
C MET A 34 7.47 5.12 22.42
N ASN A 35 7.56 3.85 22.06
CA ASN A 35 7.84 3.43 20.68
C ASN A 35 6.88 2.34 20.20
N GLU A 36 6.51 2.39 18.92
CA GLU A 36 5.78 1.29 18.29
C GLU A 36 6.63 0.02 18.25
N SER A 37 6.00 -1.14 18.19
CA SER A 37 6.67 -2.45 18.23
C SER A 37 6.09 -3.49 17.24
N THR A 38 5.29 -3.04 16.27
CA THR A 38 4.48 -3.90 15.40
C THR A 38 5.29 -5.01 14.70
N ASN A 39 6.49 -4.72 14.22
CA ASN A 39 7.35 -5.69 13.54
C ASN A 39 8.67 -5.96 14.29
N CYS A 40 8.73 -5.68 15.58
CA CYS A 40 9.98 -5.82 16.36
C CYS A 40 10.52 -7.24 16.41
N GLU A 41 9.70 -8.27 16.19
CA GLU A 41 10.13 -9.68 16.10
C GLU A 41 10.62 -10.07 14.69
N SER A 42 10.42 -9.24 13.68
CA SER A 42 10.92 -9.51 12.33
C SER A 42 12.41 -9.21 12.25
N ALA A 43 13.22 -10.24 12.00
CA ALA A 43 14.69 -10.11 11.95
C ALA A 43 15.15 -9.19 10.80
N GLY A 44 16.24 -8.46 11.02
CA GLY A 44 16.89 -7.62 10.02
C GLY A 44 16.26 -6.25 9.85
N THR A 45 16.41 -5.70 8.66
CA THR A 45 15.82 -4.42 8.20
C THR A 45 15.06 -4.63 6.90
N HIS A 46 14.32 -3.61 6.45
CA HIS A 46 13.70 -3.64 5.13
C HIS A 46 14.74 -3.65 4.00
N THR A 47 14.61 -4.59 3.07
CA THR A 47 15.48 -4.72 1.89
C THR A 47 14.91 -4.05 0.64
N HIS A 48 13.64 -3.61 0.70
CA HIS A 48 12.91 -2.98 -0.39
C HIS A 48 12.29 -1.65 0.04
N GLY A 49 12.16 -0.72 -0.89
CA GLY A 49 11.47 0.55 -0.72
C GLY A 49 10.23 0.69 -1.60
N GLU A 50 9.52 1.80 -1.49
CA GLU A 50 8.37 2.12 -2.37
C GLU A 50 8.74 2.14 -3.87
N PRO A 51 9.95 2.55 -4.30
CA PRO A 51 10.36 2.42 -5.71
C PRO A 51 10.31 0.98 -6.24
N ASP A 52 10.65 -0.02 -5.41
CA ASP A 52 10.58 -1.43 -5.80
C ASP A 52 9.14 -1.89 -5.98
N ILE A 53 8.25 -1.43 -5.09
CA ILE A 53 6.81 -1.72 -5.19
C ILE A 53 6.22 -1.07 -6.45
N GLN A 54 6.58 0.17 -6.74
CA GLN A 54 6.18 0.84 -7.98
C GLN A 54 6.60 0.02 -9.20
N LYS A 55 7.87 -0.40 -9.26
CA LYS A 55 8.38 -1.26 -10.33
C LYS A 55 7.60 -2.56 -10.46
N SER A 56 7.31 -3.23 -9.35
CA SER A 56 6.52 -4.46 -9.32
C SER A 56 5.10 -4.26 -9.85
N ILE A 57 4.44 -3.17 -9.49
CA ILE A 57 3.12 -2.80 -10.02
C ILE A 57 3.20 -2.57 -11.54
N GLY A 58 4.24 -1.91 -12.03
CA GLY A 58 4.49 -1.75 -13.46
C GLY A 58 4.63 -3.09 -14.19
N GLN A 59 5.38 -4.02 -13.62
CA GLN A 59 5.54 -5.37 -14.15
C GLN A 59 4.21 -6.15 -14.20
N VAL A 60 3.35 -6.01 -13.17
CA VAL A 60 2.00 -6.56 -13.21
C VAL A 60 1.18 -5.94 -14.35
N MET A 61 1.24 -4.62 -14.53
CA MET A 61 0.52 -3.95 -15.62
C MET A 61 0.98 -4.43 -17.01
N GLU A 62 2.25 -4.76 -17.17
CA GLU A 62 2.81 -5.31 -18.41
C GLU A 62 2.38 -6.76 -18.64
N GLN A 63 2.47 -7.63 -17.63
CA GLN A 63 2.05 -9.03 -17.73
C GLN A 63 0.56 -9.17 -18.03
N TYR A 64 -0.26 -8.26 -17.51
CA TYR A 64 -1.72 -8.27 -17.66
C TYR A 64 -2.23 -7.13 -18.54
N GLN A 65 -1.50 -6.83 -19.62
CA GLN A 65 -1.79 -5.71 -20.52
C GLN A 65 -3.17 -5.76 -21.20
N HIS A 66 -3.81 -6.93 -21.25
CA HIS A 66 -5.13 -7.13 -21.85
C HIS A 66 -6.26 -7.23 -20.81
N ASN A 67 -5.92 -7.27 -19.52
CA ASN A 67 -6.87 -7.47 -18.44
C ASN A 67 -7.22 -6.15 -17.75
N ARG A 68 -8.43 -6.05 -17.23
CA ARG A 68 -8.78 -5.02 -16.26
C ARG A 68 -8.06 -5.33 -14.95
N LEU A 69 -7.35 -4.32 -14.42
CA LEU A 69 -6.68 -4.42 -13.14
C LEU A 69 -7.50 -3.75 -12.05
N ILE A 70 -7.62 -4.40 -10.90
CA ILE A 70 -8.20 -3.85 -9.69
C ILE A 70 -7.12 -3.93 -8.61
N ILE A 71 -6.57 -2.79 -8.20
CA ILE A 71 -5.50 -2.71 -7.21
C ILE A 71 -6.08 -2.22 -5.90
N SER A 72 -6.01 -3.04 -4.86
CA SER A 72 -6.43 -2.67 -3.52
C SER A 72 -5.24 -2.35 -2.63
N CYS A 73 -5.26 -1.16 -2.02
CA CYS A 73 -4.23 -0.70 -1.09
C CYS A 73 -4.86 0.18 0.01
N PHE A 74 -4.08 0.53 1.02
CA PHE A 74 -4.49 1.49 2.03
C PHE A 74 -4.61 2.89 1.43
N SER A 75 -5.67 3.60 1.77
CA SER A 75 -5.91 4.97 1.26
C SER A 75 -4.91 6.00 1.79
N SER A 76 -4.21 5.69 2.87
CA SER A 76 -3.14 6.51 3.47
C SER A 76 -1.78 6.34 2.78
N GLN A 77 -1.60 5.31 1.96
CA GLN A 77 -0.33 5.06 1.26
C GLN A 77 -0.19 5.96 0.02
N ILE A 78 0.02 7.24 0.25
CA ILE A 78 0.05 8.27 -0.81
C ILE A 78 1.16 8.01 -1.84
N HIS A 79 2.35 7.59 -1.42
CA HIS A 79 3.44 7.24 -2.33
C HIS A 79 3.10 6.02 -3.20
N ARG A 80 2.37 5.04 -2.66
CA ARG A 80 1.84 3.90 -3.41
C ARG A 80 0.87 4.34 -4.51
N ILE A 81 -0.05 5.24 -4.16
CA ILE A 81 -1.01 5.82 -5.12
C ILE A 81 -0.26 6.58 -6.22
N GLN A 82 0.76 7.37 -5.85
CA GLN A 82 1.62 8.05 -6.84
C GLN A 82 2.31 7.06 -7.77
N GLY A 83 2.88 5.99 -7.22
CA GLY A 83 3.52 4.92 -8.00
C GLY A 83 2.55 4.25 -8.98
N ILE A 84 1.33 3.92 -8.54
CA ILE A 84 0.28 3.35 -9.40
C ILE A 84 -0.07 4.29 -10.56
N LEU A 85 -0.24 5.59 -10.28
CA LEU A 85 -0.54 6.59 -11.31
C LEU A 85 0.60 6.74 -12.34
N THR A 86 1.83 6.73 -11.87
CA THR A 86 3.03 6.80 -12.73
C THR A 86 3.11 5.61 -13.66
N GLU A 87 2.97 4.40 -13.13
CA GLU A 87 3.02 3.17 -13.93
C GLU A 87 1.82 3.02 -14.86
N ALA A 88 0.63 3.44 -14.43
CA ALA A 88 -0.55 3.46 -15.28
C ALA A 88 -0.35 4.41 -16.50
N LYS A 89 0.25 5.59 -16.27
CA LYS A 89 0.61 6.51 -17.37
C LYS A 89 1.59 5.83 -18.34
N ARG A 90 2.63 5.18 -17.82
CA ARG A 90 3.63 4.45 -18.64
C ARG A 90 2.99 3.33 -19.45
N ALA A 91 2.06 2.58 -18.86
CA ALA A 91 1.34 1.49 -19.51
C ALA A 91 0.17 1.94 -20.42
N GLY A 92 -0.07 3.25 -20.52
CA GLY A 92 -1.19 3.81 -21.30
C GLY A 92 -2.57 3.40 -20.76
N ARG A 93 -2.68 3.28 -19.41
CA ARG A 93 -3.92 2.92 -18.71
C ARG A 93 -4.59 4.15 -18.10
N LYS A 94 -5.90 4.13 -18.06
CA LYS A 94 -6.71 5.07 -17.28
C LYS A 94 -6.92 4.52 -15.87
N VAL A 95 -7.01 5.40 -14.89
CA VAL A 95 -7.20 5.06 -13.48
C VAL A 95 -8.47 5.69 -12.96
N ALA A 96 -9.34 4.89 -12.32
CA ALA A 96 -10.40 5.42 -11.47
C ALA A 96 -10.17 5.00 -10.02
N PHE A 97 -10.67 5.80 -9.10
CA PHE A 97 -10.60 5.53 -7.67
C PHE A 97 -11.97 5.17 -7.11
N ALA A 98 -12.01 4.20 -6.20
CA ALA A 98 -13.22 3.78 -5.51
C ALA A 98 -12.98 3.65 -4.00
N GLY A 99 -13.93 4.19 -3.24
CA GLY A 99 -13.89 4.25 -1.79
C GLY A 99 -13.80 5.69 -1.29
N TYR A 100 -14.64 5.99 -0.30
CA TYR A 100 -14.75 7.34 0.24
C TYR A 100 -13.40 7.86 0.78
N SER A 101 -12.76 7.08 1.64
CA SER A 101 -11.44 7.45 2.21
C SER A 101 -10.35 7.56 1.15
N MET A 102 -10.40 6.73 0.09
CA MET A 102 -9.45 6.79 -1.02
C MET A 102 -9.54 8.12 -1.76
N ILE A 103 -10.76 8.55 -2.08
CA ILE A 103 -11.00 9.82 -2.79
C ILE A 103 -10.63 11.02 -1.90
N GLN A 104 -11.02 10.99 -0.63
CA GLN A 104 -10.70 12.07 0.32
C GLN A 104 -9.19 12.23 0.54
N ASN A 105 -8.47 11.13 0.78
CA ASN A 105 -7.03 11.19 0.98
C ASN A 105 -6.30 11.65 -0.29
N LEU A 106 -6.77 11.23 -1.46
CA LEU A 106 -6.25 11.73 -2.74
C LEU A 106 -6.42 13.25 -2.88
N GLU A 107 -7.60 13.78 -2.55
CA GLU A 107 -7.86 15.23 -2.60
C GLU A 107 -7.01 16.01 -1.61
N VAL A 108 -6.83 15.49 -0.39
CA VAL A 108 -5.97 16.12 0.62
C VAL A 108 -4.52 16.11 0.16
N ALA A 109 -4.03 14.96 -0.34
CA ALA A 109 -2.66 14.82 -0.83
C ALA A 109 -2.36 15.75 -2.01
N LEU A 110 -3.33 15.94 -2.92
CA LEU A 110 -3.21 16.89 -4.03
C LEU A 110 -3.12 18.33 -3.53
N ARG A 111 -3.99 18.72 -2.61
CA ARG A 111 -3.96 20.09 -2.02
C ARG A 111 -2.68 20.36 -1.24
N ALA A 112 -2.14 19.34 -0.59
CA ALA A 112 -0.87 19.44 0.14
C ALA A 112 0.37 19.38 -0.78
N GLY A 113 0.20 19.15 -2.09
CA GLY A 113 1.32 18.97 -3.02
C GLY A 113 2.12 17.67 -2.80
N ALA A 114 1.57 16.71 -2.04
CA ALA A 114 2.23 15.43 -1.74
C ALA A 114 2.10 14.41 -2.88
N ILE A 115 1.24 14.66 -3.86
CA ILE A 115 1.02 13.82 -5.03
C ILE A 115 0.81 14.69 -6.27
N THR A 116 1.26 14.18 -7.40
CA THR A 116 1.04 14.81 -8.72
C THR A 116 0.28 13.85 -9.62
N ILE A 117 -0.83 14.30 -10.17
CA ILE A 117 -1.60 13.50 -11.13
C ILE A 117 -1.02 13.69 -12.53
N PRO A 118 -0.51 12.62 -13.17
CA PRO A 118 -0.13 12.70 -14.57
C PRO A 118 -1.33 13.08 -15.44
N LYS A 119 -1.08 13.94 -16.42
CA LYS A 119 -2.13 14.43 -17.32
C LYS A 119 -2.90 13.28 -17.97
N ASP A 120 -4.23 13.39 -18.03
CA ASP A 120 -5.16 12.47 -18.71
C ASP A 120 -5.14 11.01 -18.18
N VAL A 121 -4.65 10.76 -16.97
CA VAL A 121 -4.64 9.40 -16.37
C VAL A 121 -5.93 9.13 -15.61
N ILE A 122 -6.40 10.06 -14.79
CA ILE A 122 -7.60 9.85 -13.96
C ILE A 122 -8.87 10.04 -14.78
N VAL A 123 -9.81 9.11 -14.59
CA VAL A 123 -11.16 9.15 -15.17
C VAL A 123 -12.21 8.88 -14.10
N LYS A 124 -13.45 9.26 -14.35
CA LYS A 124 -14.55 8.95 -13.44
C LYS A 124 -14.93 7.48 -13.52
N MET A 125 -15.49 6.94 -12.43
CA MET A 125 -15.95 5.56 -12.36
C MET A 125 -17.00 5.24 -13.45
N GLU A 126 -17.87 6.19 -13.76
CA GLU A 126 -18.92 6.04 -14.76
C GLU A 126 -18.36 5.93 -16.19
N ASP A 127 -17.14 6.40 -16.39
CA ASP A 127 -16.47 6.35 -17.70
C ASP A 127 -15.77 5.01 -17.97
N LEU A 128 -15.79 4.08 -17.02
CA LEU A 128 -15.21 2.74 -17.14
C LEU A 128 -15.59 2.02 -18.44
N ILE A 129 -16.87 2.08 -18.78
CA ILE A 129 -17.42 1.42 -19.97
C ILE A 129 -16.85 1.94 -21.30
N LYS A 130 -16.23 3.12 -21.28
CA LYS A 130 -15.65 3.75 -22.48
C LYS A 130 -14.27 3.20 -22.84
N TYR A 131 -13.65 2.45 -21.93
CA TYR A 131 -12.29 1.95 -22.12
C TYR A 131 -12.25 0.42 -22.18
N PRO A 132 -11.43 -0.17 -23.07
CA PRO A 132 -11.21 -1.61 -23.06
C PRO A 132 -10.52 -2.04 -21.76
N ASP A 133 -10.78 -3.27 -21.31
CA ASP A 133 -10.27 -3.81 -20.05
C ASP A 133 -8.74 -3.61 -19.87
N GLY A 134 -7.96 -3.87 -20.89
CA GLY A 134 -6.49 -3.70 -20.86
C GLY A 134 -6.02 -2.23 -20.75
N LYS A 135 -6.91 -1.27 -20.88
CA LYS A 135 -6.60 0.17 -20.75
C LYS A 135 -7.15 0.78 -19.48
N PHE A 136 -7.59 -0.06 -18.55
CA PHE A 136 -8.22 0.42 -17.34
C PHE A 136 -7.62 -0.22 -16.07
N THR A 137 -7.45 0.61 -15.03
CA THR A 137 -7.04 0.20 -13.68
C THR A 137 -7.95 0.87 -12.67
N LEU A 138 -8.54 0.07 -11.79
CA LEU A 138 -9.32 0.54 -10.66
C LEU A 138 -8.45 0.48 -9.40
N VAL A 139 -8.36 1.58 -8.67
CA VAL A 139 -7.69 1.63 -7.36
C VAL A 139 -8.75 1.77 -6.27
N CYS A 140 -8.74 0.89 -5.29
CA CYS A 140 -9.79 0.86 -4.28
C CYS A 140 -9.31 0.50 -2.88
N THR A 141 -10.14 0.78 -1.89
CA THR A 141 -10.00 0.30 -0.51
C THR A 141 -10.61 -1.09 -0.33
N GLY A 142 -10.37 -1.70 0.84
CA GLY A 142 -10.98 -2.98 1.22
C GLY A 142 -10.00 -4.14 1.21
N SER A 143 -8.70 -3.86 1.20
CA SER A 143 -7.66 -4.89 1.26
C SER A 143 -7.64 -5.66 2.59
N GLN A 144 -8.32 -5.18 3.63
CA GLN A 144 -8.45 -5.84 4.94
C GLN A 144 -9.74 -6.66 5.06
N GLY A 145 -10.56 -6.72 4.01
CA GLY A 145 -11.79 -7.51 4.00
C GLY A 145 -12.92 -6.91 4.82
N GLU A 146 -12.88 -5.60 5.11
CA GLU A 146 -13.92 -4.90 5.86
C GLU A 146 -15.26 -5.00 5.14
N PHE A 147 -16.33 -5.28 5.89
CA PHE A 147 -17.65 -5.64 5.35
C PHE A 147 -18.20 -4.63 4.33
N ASN A 148 -18.10 -3.34 4.63
CA ASN A 148 -18.63 -2.28 3.76
C ASN A 148 -17.60 -1.73 2.76
N ALA A 149 -16.38 -2.26 2.74
CA ALA A 149 -15.34 -1.77 1.85
C ALA A 149 -15.64 -2.10 0.38
N VAL A 150 -15.08 -1.30 -0.48
CA VAL A 150 -15.34 -1.38 -1.93
C VAL A 150 -15.02 -2.76 -2.49
N LEU A 151 -13.84 -3.30 -2.17
CA LEU A 151 -13.41 -4.60 -2.69
C LEU A 151 -14.32 -5.74 -2.21
N ASN A 152 -14.75 -5.74 -0.94
CA ASN A 152 -15.65 -6.76 -0.41
C ASN A 152 -17.05 -6.69 -1.06
N ARG A 153 -17.54 -5.48 -1.33
CA ARG A 153 -18.78 -5.29 -2.09
C ARG A 153 -18.68 -5.77 -3.54
N MET A 154 -17.51 -5.64 -4.17
CA MET A 154 -17.25 -6.23 -5.48
C MET A 154 -17.23 -7.77 -5.41
N ALA A 155 -16.53 -8.33 -4.42
CA ALA A 155 -16.42 -9.77 -4.20
C ALA A 155 -17.77 -10.45 -3.90
N SER A 156 -18.72 -9.73 -3.31
CA SER A 156 -20.08 -10.19 -3.03
C SER A 156 -21.10 -9.85 -4.13
N GLY A 157 -20.67 -9.24 -5.24
CA GLY A 157 -21.55 -8.78 -6.31
C GLY A 157 -22.44 -7.57 -5.96
N ALA A 158 -22.27 -6.99 -4.76
CA ALA A 158 -23.10 -5.88 -4.25
C ALA A 158 -22.62 -4.48 -4.71
N HIS A 159 -21.49 -4.38 -5.43
CA HIS A 159 -21.01 -3.08 -5.88
C HIS A 159 -21.83 -2.55 -7.04
N ARG A 160 -22.28 -1.27 -6.92
CA ARG A 160 -23.23 -0.65 -7.87
C ARG A 160 -22.71 -0.58 -9.31
N HIS A 161 -21.44 -0.20 -9.49
CA HIS A 161 -20.89 0.13 -10.82
C HIS A 161 -19.94 -0.93 -11.36
N VAL A 162 -19.38 -1.79 -10.52
CA VAL A 162 -18.37 -2.76 -10.94
C VAL A 162 -18.84 -4.17 -10.61
N LYS A 163 -18.98 -4.97 -11.64
CA LYS A 163 -19.11 -6.44 -11.54
C LYS A 163 -17.77 -7.07 -11.85
N ILE A 164 -17.36 -8.02 -11.04
CA ILE A 164 -16.16 -8.80 -11.29
C ILE A 164 -16.37 -9.68 -12.51
N LYS A 165 -15.32 -9.80 -13.33
CA LYS A 165 -15.29 -10.64 -14.52
C LYS A 165 -14.23 -11.73 -14.36
N ASN A 166 -14.39 -12.83 -15.03
CA ASN A 166 -13.39 -13.91 -15.08
C ASN A 166 -12.08 -13.51 -15.76
N THR A 167 -12.05 -12.38 -16.44
CA THR A 167 -10.86 -11.78 -17.05
C THR A 167 -10.19 -10.75 -16.15
N ASP A 168 -10.75 -10.43 -14.97
CA ASP A 168 -10.17 -9.44 -14.08
C ASP A 168 -8.95 -10.00 -13.35
N VAL A 169 -8.02 -9.11 -13.07
CA VAL A 169 -6.87 -9.38 -12.19
C VAL A 169 -6.96 -8.43 -10.99
N VAL A 170 -7.12 -9.00 -9.82
CA VAL A 170 -7.21 -8.26 -8.56
C VAL A 170 -5.90 -8.38 -7.81
N VAL A 171 -5.29 -7.24 -7.50
CA VAL A 171 -3.98 -7.15 -6.84
C VAL A 171 -4.17 -6.60 -5.42
N PHE A 172 -3.76 -7.37 -4.42
CA PHE A 172 -3.65 -6.90 -3.04
C PHE A 172 -2.25 -6.31 -2.83
N SER A 173 -2.17 -4.99 -2.90
CA SER A 173 -0.96 -4.23 -2.57
C SER A 173 -0.95 -3.88 -1.08
N SER A 174 -1.18 -4.90 -0.26
CA SER A 174 -1.22 -4.86 1.21
C SER A 174 -1.05 -6.27 1.77
N ASN A 175 -0.63 -6.37 3.02
CA ASN A 175 -0.76 -7.59 3.83
C ASN A 175 -1.99 -7.49 4.75
N ALA A 176 -2.49 -8.62 5.22
CA ALA A 176 -3.51 -8.63 6.25
C ALA A 176 -2.91 -8.09 7.56
N ILE A 177 -3.62 -7.18 8.22
CA ILE A 177 -3.30 -6.77 9.58
C ILE A 177 -3.65 -7.95 10.51
N PRO A 178 -2.84 -8.27 11.54
CA PRO A 178 -3.14 -9.31 12.50
C PRO A 178 -4.60 -9.24 12.99
N GLY A 179 -5.31 -10.38 12.92
CA GLY A 179 -6.74 -10.49 13.23
C GLY A 179 -7.70 -10.30 12.05
N ASN A 180 -7.24 -9.76 10.92
CA ASN A 180 -8.06 -9.57 9.72
C ASN A 180 -7.94 -10.70 8.69
N GLU A 181 -7.09 -11.70 8.92
CA GLU A 181 -6.74 -12.75 7.95
C GLU A 181 -7.98 -13.46 7.40
N LYS A 182 -8.93 -13.83 8.28
CA LYS A 182 -10.18 -14.52 7.90
C LYS A 182 -11.08 -13.66 7.01
N TYR A 183 -11.08 -12.34 7.20
CA TYR A 183 -11.87 -11.42 6.39
C TYR A 183 -11.23 -11.23 5.01
N VAL A 184 -9.90 -11.12 4.97
CA VAL A 184 -9.13 -11.07 3.71
C VAL A 184 -9.33 -12.35 2.91
N VAL A 185 -9.20 -13.53 3.54
CA VAL A 185 -9.44 -14.82 2.89
C VAL A 185 -10.86 -14.89 2.31
N ARG A 186 -11.88 -14.49 3.08
CA ARG A 186 -13.27 -14.45 2.60
C ARG A 186 -13.46 -13.55 1.38
N THR A 187 -12.80 -12.39 1.35
CA THR A 187 -12.84 -11.48 0.22
C THR A 187 -12.17 -12.09 -1.01
N VAL A 188 -10.99 -12.69 -0.83
CA VAL A 188 -10.27 -13.42 -1.89
C VAL A 188 -11.12 -14.55 -2.47
N ASP A 189 -11.72 -15.38 -1.61
CA ASP A 189 -12.60 -16.48 -2.04
C ASP A 189 -13.80 -15.96 -2.85
N GLY A 190 -14.39 -14.84 -2.43
CA GLY A 190 -15.48 -14.19 -3.16
C GLY A 190 -15.05 -13.77 -4.56
N LEU A 191 -13.90 -13.10 -4.68
CA LEU A 191 -13.34 -12.68 -5.96
C LEU A 191 -13.02 -13.87 -6.87
N MET A 192 -12.44 -14.93 -6.32
CA MET A 192 -12.11 -16.14 -7.07
C MET A 192 -13.36 -16.92 -7.53
N ARG A 193 -14.44 -16.92 -6.74
CA ARG A 193 -15.74 -17.51 -7.17
C ARG A 193 -16.34 -16.79 -8.36
N GLU A 194 -16.14 -15.48 -8.47
CA GLU A 194 -16.53 -14.70 -9.65
C GLU A 194 -15.58 -14.93 -10.85
N GLY A 195 -14.56 -15.78 -10.69
CA GLY A 195 -13.62 -16.20 -11.72
C GLY A 195 -12.40 -15.31 -11.89
N SER A 196 -12.25 -14.24 -11.10
CA SER A 196 -11.09 -13.35 -11.22
C SER A 196 -9.80 -14.01 -10.75
N ARG A 197 -8.68 -13.58 -11.31
CA ARG A 197 -7.35 -13.93 -10.82
C ARG A 197 -6.98 -13.01 -9.67
N VAL A 198 -6.60 -13.58 -8.53
CA VAL A 198 -6.18 -12.80 -7.36
C VAL A 198 -4.67 -12.95 -7.15
N ILE A 199 -4.00 -11.81 -6.99
CA ILE A 199 -2.56 -11.70 -6.72
C ILE A 199 -2.39 -11.07 -5.35
N GLN A 200 -1.76 -11.81 -4.42
CA GLN A 200 -1.48 -11.36 -3.07
C GLN A 200 0.03 -11.26 -2.85
N ASN A 201 0.46 -10.19 -2.17
CA ASN A 201 1.85 -10.04 -1.74
C ASN A 201 2.33 -11.25 -0.93
N GLY A 202 3.49 -11.79 -1.28
CA GLY A 202 4.12 -12.92 -0.59
C GLY A 202 3.41 -14.28 -0.74
N LYS A 203 2.19 -14.34 -1.32
CA LYS A 203 1.43 -15.58 -1.52
C LYS A 203 1.33 -16.02 -2.99
N THR A 204 1.33 -15.06 -3.90
CA THR A 204 1.26 -15.35 -5.34
C THR A 204 2.61 -15.06 -5.97
N HIS A 205 3.25 -16.09 -6.50
CA HIS A 205 4.50 -15.94 -7.22
C HIS A 205 4.23 -15.62 -8.69
N LEU A 206 4.71 -14.47 -9.13
CA LEU A 206 4.71 -14.07 -10.53
C LEU A 206 6.17 -13.94 -11.00
N THR A 207 6.50 -14.60 -12.10
CA THR A 207 7.86 -14.53 -12.65
C THR A 207 8.24 -13.09 -12.99
N GLY A 208 9.36 -12.63 -12.45
CA GLY A 208 9.88 -11.29 -12.69
C GLY A 208 9.16 -10.16 -11.96
N VAL A 209 8.19 -10.46 -11.10
CA VAL A 209 7.52 -9.45 -10.26
C VAL A 209 8.07 -9.54 -8.83
N GLY A 210 8.52 -8.42 -8.31
CA GLY A 210 8.99 -8.28 -6.92
C GLY A 210 7.83 -8.14 -5.92
N PRO A 211 8.11 -7.63 -4.70
CA PRO A 211 7.09 -7.45 -3.69
C PRO A 211 6.04 -6.41 -4.14
N LEU A 212 4.80 -6.63 -3.71
CA LEU A 212 3.65 -5.76 -4.01
C LEU A 212 3.22 -4.93 -2.82
N HIS A 213 3.81 -5.18 -1.66
CA HIS A 213 3.55 -4.42 -0.43
C HIS A 213 4.81 -4.37 0.42
N LEU A 214 4.90 -3.32 1.19
CA LEU A 214 5.94 -3.07 2.15
C LEU A 214 5.30 -2.53 3.44
N SER A 215 5.69 -3.08 4.59
CA SER A 215 5.22 -2.60 5.89
C SER A 215 5.74 -1.18 6.16
N GLY A 216 4.92 -0.38 6.84
CA GLY A 216 5.30 0.94 7.34
C GLY A 216 6.02 0.92 8.68
N HIS A 217 6.26 -0.27 9.26
CA HIS A 217 6.82 -0.46 10.60
C HIS A 217 8.25 -0.97 10.53
N GLY A 218 9.13 -0.47 11.40
CA GLY A 218 10.51 -0.92 11.53
C GLY A 218 10.62 -2.40 11.92
N TYR A 219 11.68 -3.07 11.48
CA TYR A 219 12.03 -4.42 11.90
C TYR A 219 12.98 -4.39 13.10
N TYR A 220 13.35 -5.56 13.61
CA TYR A 220 14.20 -5.69 14.81
C TYR A 220 15.43 -4.77 14.80
N ASP A 221 16.22 -4.80 13.74
CA ASP A 221 17.47 -4.00 13.69
C ASP A 221 17.20 -2.50 13.61
N ASP A 222 16.06 -2.08 13.04
CA ASP A 222 15.63 -0.68 13.04
C ASP A 222 15.35 -0.21 14.47
N HIS A 223 14.64 -1.03 15.27
CA HIS A 223 14.36 -0.75 16.68
C HIS A 223 15.64 -0.69 17.51
N VAL A 224 16.55 -1.69 17.34
CA VAL A 224 17.86 -1.70 18.01
C VAL A 224 18.64 -0.43 17.67
N LYS A 225 18.71 -0.04 16.41
CA LYS A 225 19.39 1.16 15.94
C LYS A 225 18.83 2.43 16.58
N LEU A 226 17.49 2.58 16.62
CA LEU A 226 16.83 3.74 17.23
C LEU A 226 17.08 3.81 18.73
N ILE A 227 16.86 2.71 19.46
CA ILE A 227 17.03 2.65 20.92
C ILE A 227 18.49 2.94 21.30
N THR A 228 19.44 2.36 20.57
CA THR A 228 20.85 2.60 20.79
C THR A 228 21.25 4.05 20.56
N ALA A 229 20.75 4.67 19.50
CA ALA A 229 21.05 6.06 19.17
C ALA A 229 20.48 7.05 20.19
N LEU A 230 19.28 6.77 20.72
CA LEU A 230 18.59 7.64 21.66
C LEU A 230 18.95 7.37 23.12
N ASN A 231 19.43 6.17 23.46
CA ASN A 231 19.84 5.73 24.79
C ASN A 231 18.89 6.20 25.92
N PRO A 232 17.58 5.86 25.85
CA PRO A 232 16.60 6.35 26.82
C PRO A 232 16.80 5.70 28.19
N THR A 233 16.44 6.42 29.27
CA THR A 233 16.44 5.86 30.63
C THR A 233 15.38 4.77 30.78
N TYR A 234 14.20 4.97 30.19
CA TYR A 234 13.09 4.02 30.18
C TYR A 234 12.58 3.80 28.77
N TYR A 235 12.14 2.57 28.50
CA TYR A 235 11.53 2.18 27.23
C TYR A 235 10.12 1.63 27.45
N MET A 236 9.17 2.03 26.65
CA MET A 236 7.79 1.57 26.73
C MET A 236 7.23 1.28 25.32
N PRO A 237 6.95 0.02 24.97
CA PRO A 237 6.21 -0.29 23.73
C PRO A 237 4.76 0.21 23.87
N ILE A 238 4.24 0.85 22.82
CA ILE A 238 2.90 1.47 22.85
C ILE A 238 1.98 1.01 21.72
N HIS A 239 2.48 0.36 20.70
CA HIS A 239 1.73 -0.10 19.53
C HIS A 239 2.41 -1.33 18.94
N GLY A 240 1.67 -2.42 18.84
CA GLY A 240 2.19 -3.71 18.40
C GLY A 240 2.10 -4.77 19.52
N GLU A 241 2.97 -5.76 19.46
CA GLU A 241 3.04 -6.88 20.40
C GLU A 241 4.04 -6.63 21.53
#